data_12111f22b55e36f92899869b37f90dda
#
_entry.id   12111f22b55e36f92899869b37f90dda
#
_cell.length_a   1.000
_cell.length_b   1.000
_cell.length_c   1.000
_cell.angle_alpha   90.00
_cell.angle_beta   90.00
_cell.angle_gamma   90.00
#
_symmetry.space_group_name_H-M   'P 1'
#
loop_
_entity.id
_entity.type
_entity.pdbx_description
1 polymer ?
#
loop_
_entity_poly.entity_id
_entity_poly.type
_entity_poly.pdbx_seq_one_letter_code
_entity_poly.pdbx_strand_id
1 'polypeptide(L)'
;MHDNSLHIDLGQDLSSNEIVSISEKGLYQNMLITGAIGSGKTSSAMYPITRQLIAYKSSNLHEKLGMLILDVKGNYIYQVENYAKLYNREKDIIPIQISGEFKYNPLDNIALKPTVLANRLKTILLLFSPNNTESYWIDKSETVLAEAIKLCRLYNNGYVTFKELHNLITNHDYYFEKINTLRNKFLKHKFNSDQNYDLLSALNFFEKEFYSLDSRTFNILKSEITRITSCFVSDSDVLKTFCPEKSKNNFPGFQNIIESGKIVILNMNINEYKNLSKIIATYLKLDFQTEVLRRLATNSTNIHPVAFISDEYSEYVSATDANFFSQSRESKCINIVSTQSYTSLL
;
A
#
# COMPACT_ATOMS: atom_id res chain seq x y z
N MET A 1 16.85 3.53 -37.09
CA MET A 1 15.58 3.27 -36.38
C MET A 1 15.95 3.11 -34.91
N HIS A 2 15.66 4.09 -34.06
CA HIS A 2 15.87 3.89 -32.64
C HIS A 2 14.95 2.76 -32.19
N ASP A 3 15.53 1.72 -31.62
CA ASP A 3 14.79 0.61 -31.04
C ASP A 3 13.88 1.18 -29.94
N ASN A 4 12.57 1.15 -30.16
CA ASN A 4 11.54 1.71 -29.28
C ASN A 4 11.23 0.75 -28.12
N SER A 5 12.07 -0.29 -27.95
CA SER A 5 11.96 -1.25 -26.85
C SER A 5 12.41 -0.63 -25.53
N LEU A 6 11.75 -1.02 -24.45
CA LEU A 6 12.14 -0.58 -23.11
C LEU A 6 13.51 -1.16 -22.74
N HIS A 7 14.44 -0.29 -22.40
CA HIS A 7 15.77 -0.65 -21.87
C HIS A 7 16.21 0.41 -20.87
N ILE A 8 17.21 0.08 -20.08
CA ILE A 8 17.85 1.01 -19.16
C ILE A 8 19.36 0.96 -19.39
N ASP A 9 19.94 2.10 -19.67
CA ASP A 9 21.37 2.28 -19.79
C ASP A 9 21.97 2.44 -18.38
N LEU A 10 22.91 1.56 -18.05
CA LEU A 10 23.62 1.56 -16.76
C LEU A 10 24.86 2.47 -16.79
N GLY A 11 25.49 2.58 -17.95
CA GLY A 11 26.75 3.33 -18.13
C GLY A 11 27.49 2.92 -19.37
N GLN A 12 28.74 3.33 -19.48
CA GLN A 12 29.62 3.03 -20.58
C GLN A 12 30.80 2.18 -20.10
N ASP A 13 31.06 1.10 -20.77
CA ASP A 13 32.25 0.30 -20.54
C ASP A 13 33.49 1.10 -20.96
N LEU A 14 34.43 1.26 -20.03
CA LEU A 14 35.65 2.07 -20.25
C LEU A 14 36.63 1.46 -21.22
N SER A 15 36.57 0.14 -21.44
CA SER A 15 37.49 -0.60 -22.33
C SER A 15 36.96 -0.64 -23.76
N SER A 16 35.69 -0.88 -23.96
CA SER A 16 35.05 -1.02 -25.28
C SER A 16 34.36 0.26 -25.77
N ASN A 17 34.15 1.24 -24.90
CA ASN A 17 33.32 2.41 -25.16
C ASN A 17 31.84 2.10 -25.48
N GLU A 18 31.40 0.88 -25.26
CA GLU A 18 30.02 0.46 -25.50
C GLU A 18 29.11 0.82 -24.34
N ILE A 19 27.85 1.14 -24.65
CA ILE A 19 26.83 1.37 -23.64
C ILE A 19 26.37 0.01 -23.09
N VAL A 20 26.44 -0.14 -21.77
CA VAL A 20 25.93 -1.31 -21.05
C VAL A 20 24.47 -1.06 -20.70
N SER A 21 23.57 -1.85 -21.28
CA SER A 21 22.13 -1.69 -21.09
C SER A 21 21.46 -2.97 -20.59
N ILE A 22 20.39 -2.81 -19.84
CA ILE A 22 19.48 -3.90 -19.47
C ILE A 22 18.28 -3.87 -20.42
N SER A 23 18.05 -4.95 -21.14
CA SER A 23 16.90 -5.09 -22.03
C SER A 23 15.58 -5.20 -21.25
N GLU A 24 14.45 -4.96 -21.91
CA GLU A 24 13.11 -5.10 -21.34
C GLU A 24 12.90 -6.43 -20.59
N LYS A 25 13.31 -7.54 -21.18
CA LYS A 25 13.22 -8.87 -20.53
C LYS A 25 14.08 -8.98 -19.27
N GLY A 26 15.24 -8.32 -19.25
CA GLY A 26 16.14 -8.25 -18.10
C GLY A 26 15.53 -7.43 -16.96
N LEU A 27 14.81 -6.35 -17.27
CA LEU A 27 14.17 -5.49 -16.28
C LEU A 27 13.10 -6.22 -15.45
N TYR A 28 12.46 -7.25 -16.01
CA TYR A 28 11.46 -8.06 -15.29
C TYR A 28 12.07 -9.14 -14.37
N GLN A 29 13.40 -9.21 -14.23
CA GLN A 29 14.10 -10.19 -13.37
C GLN A 29 14.32 -9.69 -11.93
N ASN A 30 13.76 -8.57 -11.56
CA ASN A 30 13.96 -7.84 -10.31
C ASN A 30 15.41 -7.31 -10.16
N MET A 31 15.56 -6.09 -9.76
CA MET A 31 16.85 -5.43 -9.58
C MET A 31 17.08 -5.12 -8.11
N LEU A 32 18.16 -5.66 -7.55
CA LEU A 32 18.61 -5.32 -6.20
C LEU A 32 19.89 -4.50 -6.27
N ILE A 33 19.85 -3.29 -5.72
CA ILE A 33 20.98 -2.37 -5.64
C ILE A 33 21.52 -2.39 -4.21
N THR A 34 22.75 -2.83 -4.03
CA THR A 34 23.37 -2.90 -2.70
C THR A 34 24.61 -2.01 -2.62
N GLY A 35 24.91 -1.53 -1.43
CA GLY A 35 26.10 -0.74 -1.17
C GLY A 35 26.06 -0.08 0.21
N ALA A 36 27.22 0.21 0.76
CA ALA A 36 27.35 0.85 2.08
C ALA A 36 26.70 2.25 2.11
N ILE A 37 26.53 2.80 3.30
CA ILE A 37 26.08 4.19 3.48
C ILE A 37 27.05 5.13 2.75
N GLY A 38 26.50 6.09 2.00
CA GLY A 38 27.32 7.05 1.24
C GLY A 38 27.96 6.51 -0.04
N SER A 39 27.72 5.26 -0.45
CA SER A 39 28.28 4.69 -1.68
C SER A 39 27.63 5.22 -2.97
N GLY A 40 26.63 6.08 -2.88
CA GLY A 40 25.96 6.65 -4.05
C GLY A 40 24.83 5.81 -4.64
N LYS A 41 24.33 4.77 -3.94
CA LYS A 41 23.20 3.94 -4.42
C LYS A 41 22.05 4.74 -5.00
N THR A 42 21.57 5.72 -4.23
CA THR A 42 20.43 6.55 -4.64
C THR A 42 20.79 7.47 -5.78
N SER A 43 21.90 8.23 -5.68
CA SER A 43 22.30 9.24 -6.67
C SER A 43 22.84 8.65 -7.97
N SER A 44 23.62 7.56 -7.91
CA SER A 44 24.33 7.01 -9.06
C SER A 44 23.60 5.85 -9.75
N ALA A 45 22.61 5.23 -9.09
CA ALA A 45 21.84 4.14 -9.67
C ALA A 45 20.33 4.42 -9.66
N MET A 46 19.71 4.62 -8.49
CA MET A 46 18.24 4.76 -8.40
C MET A 46 17.72 5.96 -9.21
N TYR A 47 18.30 7.14 -9.05
CA TYR A 47 17.87 8.35 -9.77
C TYR A 47 18.02 8.24 -11.30
N PRO A 48 19.17 7.83 -11.87
CA PRO A 48 19.31 7.67 -13.31
C PRO A 48 18.35 6.65 -13.91
N ILE A 49 18.11 5.53 -13.22
CA ILE A 49 17.14 4.52 -13.63
C ILE A 49 15.72 5.09 -13.62
N THR A 50 15.33 5.74 -12.52
CA THR A 50 14.00 6.36 -12.40
C THR A 50 13.77 7.40 -13.48
N ARG A 51 14.79 8.22 -13.81
CA ARG A 51 14.71 9.21 -14.90
C ARG A 51 14.37 8.54 -16.23
N GLN A 52 15.05 7.45 -16.57
CA GLN A 52 14.83 6.73 -17.83
C GLN A 52 13.42 6.09 -17.88
N LEU A 53 12.94 5.54 -16.76
CA LEU A 53 11.57 5.01 -16.67
C LEU A 53 10.50 6.10 -16.80
N ILE A 54 10.72 7.29 -16.23
CA ILE A 54 9.81 8.43 -16.40
C ILE A 54 9.81 8.92 -17.85
N ALA A 55 10.96 8.90 -18.52
CA ALA A 55 11.13 9.32 -19.92
C ALA A 55 10.47 8.36 -20.90
N TYR A 56 10.40 7.05 -20.56
CA TYR A 56 9.90 6.03 -21.47
C TYR A 56 8.48 6.34 -21.93
N LYS A 57 8.31 6.51 -23.24
CA LYS A 57 7.02 6.80 -23.90
C LYS A 57 6.21 7.92 -23.20
N SER A 58 6.88 8.91 -22.63
CA SER A 58 6.28 9.96 -21.80
C SER A 58 5.16 10.75 -22.51
N SER A 59 5.23 10.88 -23.81
CA SER A 59 4.21 11.55 -24.64
C SER A 59 3.04 10.65 -25.03
N ASN A 60 3.12 9.35 -24.79
CA ASN A 60 2.04 8.41 -25.11
C ASN A 60 1.19 8.13 -23.86
N LEU A 61 -0.04 8.65 -23.85
CA LEU A 61 -0.97 8.54 -22.71
C LEU A 61 -1.29 7.10 -22.29
N HIS A 62 -1.17 6.14 -23.20
CA HIS A 62 -1.55 4.74 -22.96
C HIS A 62 -0.36 3.82 -22.72
N GLU A 63 0.85 4.25 -23.03
CA GLU A 63 2.03 3.38 -22.96
C GLU A 63 3.10 3.86 -21.97
N LYS A 64 2.96 5.08 -21.43
CA LYS A 64 3.84 5.56 -20.36
C LYS A 64 3.70 4.73 -19.09
N LEU A 65 4.79 4.53 -18.36
CA LEU A 65 4.82 3.67 -17.19
C LEU A 65 4.03 4.22 -16.00
N GLY A 66 3.15 3.39 -15.43
CA GLY A 66 2.60 3.58 -14.10
C GLY A 66 3.64 3.14 -13.05
N MET A 67 3.79 3.89 -11.95
CA MET A 67 4.84 3.65 -10.98
C MET A 67 4.36 3.82 -9.54
N LEU A 68 4.95 3.02 -8.64
CA LEU A 68 4.98 3.28 -7.21
C LEU A 68 6.41 3.49 -6.75
N ILE A 69 6.68 4.63 -6.10
CA ILE A 69 7.99 4.99 -5.55
C ILE A 69 7.86 5.15 -4.04
N LEU A 70 8.64 4.36 -3.29
CA LEU A 70 8.75 4.44 -1.84
C LEU A 70 10.13 4.96 -1.43
N ASP A 71 10.15 5.97 -0.58
CA ASP A 71 11.37 6.58 -0.07
C ASP A 71 11.29 6.80 1.44
N VAL A 72 12.30 6.33 2.16
CA VAL A 72 12.42 6.47 3.62
C VAL A 72 12.66 7.91 4.04
N LYS A 73 13.37 8.68 3.21
CA LYS A 73 13.86 10.03 3.56
C LYS A 73 12.86 11.13 3.23
N GLY A 74 11.90 10.86 2.33
CA GLY A 74 10.93 11.85 1.87
C GLY A 74 11.55 12.94 0.98
N ASN A 75 12.69 12.69 0.35
CA ASN A 75 13.35 13.65 -0.54
C ASN A 75 13.43 13.20 -2.01
N TYR A 76 13.09 11.97 -2.30
CA TYR A 76 13.07 11.41 -3.66
C TYR A 76 12.09 12.19 -4.57
N ILE A 77 11.02 12.71 -3.97
CA ILE A 77 10.00 13.48 -4.68
C ILE A 77 10.59 14.65 -5.49
N TYR A 78 11.58 15.37 -4.96
CA TYR A 78 12.20 16.50 -5.68
C TYR A 78 12.85 16.06 -6.99
N GLN A 79 13.45 14.89 -7.04
CA GLN A 79 14.03 14.36 -8.27
C GLN A 79 12.95 13.87 -9.23
N VAL A 80 11.90 13.23 -8.73
CA VAL A 80 10.76 12.79 -9.56
C VAL A 80 10.07 14.01 -10.19
N GLU A 81 9.83 15.06 -9.44
CA GLU A 81 9.25 16.32 -9.96
C GLU A 81 10.13 16.96 -11.06
N ASN A 82 11.44 17.03 -10.84
CA ASN A 82 12.38 17.53 -11.83
C ASN A 82 12.35 16.69 -13.12
N TYR A 83 12.33 15.36 -13.00
CA TYR A 83 12.26 14.47 -14.17
C TYR A 83 10.91 14.56 -14.86
N ALA A 84 9.82 14.60 -14.09
CA ALA A 84 8.48 14.75 -14.64
C ALA A 84 8.35 16.06 -15.42
N LYS A 85 8.91 17.17 -14.91
CA LYS A 85 8.95 18.45 -15.63
C LYS A 85 9.75 18.35 -16.93
N LEU A 86 10.89 17.66 -16.92
CA LEU A 86 11.73 17.47 -18.11
C LEU A 86 11.00 16.71 -19.22
N TYR A 87 10.11 15.79 -18.85
CA TYR A 87 9.40 14.91 -19.78
C TYR A 87 7.89 15.20 -19.90
N ASN A 88 7.43 16.37 -19.43
CA ASN A 88 6.02 16.82 -19.46
C ASN A 88 5.05 15.87 -18.77
N ARG A 89 5.46 15.32 -17.61
CA ARG A 89 4.68 14.37 -16.80
C ARG A 89 4.28 14.89 -15.42
N GLU A 90 4.35 16.22 -15.17
CA GLU A 90 4.04 16.82 -13.86
C GLU A 90 2.62 16.47 -13.39
N LYS A 91 1.66 16.42 -14.31
CA LYS A 91 0.27 16.06 -14.04
C LYS A 91 0.06 14.56 -13.73
N ASP A 92 1.11 13.77 -13.88
CA ASP A 92 1.07 12.34 -13.57
C ASP A 92 1.48 12.03 -12.13
N ILE A 93 2.09 12.97 -11.42
CA ILE A 93 2.59 12.77 -10.07
C ILE A 93 1.42 12.80 -9.08
N ILE A 94 1.38 11.80 -8.22
CA ILE A 94 0.44 11.65 -7.10
C ILE A 94 1.26 11.51 -5.82
N PRO A 95 1.62 12.64 -5.17
CA PRO A 95 2.33 12.58 -3.91
C PRO A 95 1.39 12.19 -2.77
N ILE A 96 1.77 11.16 -2.03
CA ILE A 96 1.09 10.77 -0.79
C ILE A 96 1.85 11.40 0.37
N GLN A 97 1.27 12.43 0.95
CA GLN A 97 1.86 13.22 2.03
C GLN A 97 0.78 13.81 2.94
N ILE A 98 1.11 14.06 4.20
CA ILE A 98 0.20 14.70 5.15
C ILE A 98 -0.13 16.11 4.66
N SER A 99 -1.39 16.50 4.80
CA SER A 99 -1.94 17.77 4.33
C SER A 99 -1.77 18.05 2.82
N GLY A 100 -1.39 17.04 2.03
CA GLY A 100 -1.32 17.13 0.58
C GLY A 100 -2.68 17.22 -0.10
N GLU A 101 -2.66 17.40 -1.42
CA GLU A 101 -3.86 17.44 -2.27
C GLU A 101 -4.61 16.10 -2.24
N PHE A 102 -3.84 14.99 -2.35
CA PHE A 102 -4.43 13.65 -2.40
C PHE A 102 -4.78 13.14 -1.01
N LYS A 103 -6.03 12.69 -0.86
CA LYS A 103 -6.53 12.01 0.33
C LYS A 103 -6.63 10.53 0.03
N TYR A 104 -5.90 9.74 0.79
CA TYR A 104 -5.78 8.31 0.59
C TYR A 104 -6.32 7.54 1.78
N ASN A 105 -7.46 6.88 1.61
CA ASN A 105 -7.93 5.92 2.61
C ASN A 105 -7.43 4.52 2.26
N PRO A 106 -6.50 3.94 3.04
CA PRO A 106 -5.95 2.61 2.75
C PRO A 106 -7.00 1.49 2.76
N LEU A 107 -8.14 1.69 3.44
CA LEU A 107 -9.19 0.69 3.57
C LEU A 107 -10.31 0.83 2.52
N ASP A 108 -10.24 1.85 1.64
CA ASP A 108 -11.24 2.08 0.61
C ASP A 108 -10.99 1.23 -0.64
N ASN A 109 -11.19 -0.07 -0.49
CA ASN A 109 -11.21 -1.02 -1.59
C ASN A 109 -12.38 -1.99 -1.41
N ILE A 110 -13.57 -1.57 -1.87
CA ILE A 110 -14.81 -2.35 -1.70
C ILE A 110 -14.78 -3.69 -2.46
N ALA A 111 -13.94 -3.83 -3.49
CA ALA A 111 -13.79 -5.07 -4.25
C ALA A 111 -13.08 -6.17 -3.42
N LEU A 112 -12.30 -5.79 -2.43
CA LEU A 112 -11.64 -6.73 -1.54
C LEU A 112 -12.59 -7.15 -0.41
N LYS A 113 -12.61 -8.45 -0.11
CA LYS A 113 -13.34 -8.98 1.05
C LYS A 113 -12.77 -8.43 2.36
N PRO A 114 -13.58 -8.26 3.43
CA PRO A 114 -13.11 -7.84 4.75
C PRO A 114 -11.94 -8.66 5.29
N THR A 115 -11.95 -9.97 5.05
CA THR A 115 -10.86 -10.89 5.43
C THR A 115 -9.55 -10.59 4.73
N VAL A 116 -9.58 -10.17 3.45
CA VAL A 116 -8.37 -9.81 2.71
C VAL A 116 -7.77 -8.50 3.26
N LEU A 117 -8.60 -7.50 3.56
CA LEU A 117 -8.14 -6.27 4.19
C LEU A 117 -7.58 -6.53 5.59
N ALA A 118 -8.24 -7.39 6.39
CA ALA A 118 -7.74 -7.79 7.71
C ALA A 118 -6.39 -8.51 7.62
N ASN A 119 -6.20 -9.37 6.62
CA ASN A 119 -4.92 -10.04 6.38
C ASN A 119 -3.79 -9.05 6.03
N ARG A 120 -4.08 -7.98 5.27
CA ARG A 120 -3.11 -6.90 5.05
C ARG A 120 -2.75 -6.18 6.36
N LEU A 121 -3.74 -5.93 7.22
CA LEU A 121 -3.50 -5.34 8.54
C LEU A 121 -2.67 -6.26 9.44
N LYS A 122 -2.90 -7.58 9.37
CA LYS A 122 -2.04 -8.57 10.02
C LYS A 122 -0.60 -8.50 9.52
N THR A 123 -0.39 -8.41 8.21
CA THR A 123 0.95 -8.24 7.61
C THR A 123 1.64 -7.00 8.18
N ILE A 124 0.91 -5.91 8.35
CA ILE A 124 1.43 -4.68 8.97
C ILE A 124 1.71 -4.87 10.46
N LEU A 125 0.83 -5.54 11.22
CA LEU A 125 1.07 -5.85 12.63
C LEU A 125 2.37 -6.63 12.83
N LEU A 126 2.65 -7.59 11.96
CA LEU A 126 3.87 -8.39 11.99
C LEU A 126 5.14 -7.55 11.83
N LEU A 127 5.12 -6.43 11.09
CA LEU A 127 6.27 -5.53 10.96
C LEU A 127 6.70 -4.89 12.28
N PHE A 128 5.77 -4.76 13.22
CA PHE A 128 6.01 -4.14 14.52
C PHE A 128 6.10 -5.15 15.66
N SER A 129 5.99 -6.44 15.34
CA SER A 129 6.02 -7.50 16.35
C SER A 129 7.43 -8.01 16.53
N PRO A 130 7.95 -8.12 17.77
CA PRO A 130 9.19 -8.80 18.04
C PRO A 130 9.13 -10.25 17.53
N ASN A 131 10.28 -10.81 17.14
CA ASN A 131 10.39 -12.19 16.59
C ASN A 131 9.83 -13.29 17.49
N ASN A 132 9.53 -13.00 18.76
CA ASN A 132 8.96 -13.92 19.75
C ASN A 132 7.51 -13.58 20.14
N THR A 133 6.80 -12.74 19.37
CA THR A 133 5.38 -12.47 19.65
C THR A 133 4.56 -13.72 19.37
N GLU A 134 3.72 -14.12 20.32
CA GLU A 134 2.79 -15.22 20.12
C GLU A 134 1.89 -14.94 18.91
N SER A 135 2.02 -15.73 17.86
CA SER A 135 1.22 -15.62 16.63
C SER A 135 -0.28 -15.64 16.91
N TYR A 136 -0.69 -16.27 17.99
CA TYR A 136 -2.07 -16.36 18.45
C TYR A 136 -2.76 -14.98 18.57
N TRP A 137 -2.10 -13.98 19.19
CA TRP A 137 -2.71 -12.65 19.37
C TRP A 137 -2.86 -11.89 18.05
N ILE A 138 -1.91 -12.09 17.15
CA ILE A 138 -1.95 -11.47 15.82
C ILE A 138 -3.06 -12.12 14.99
N ASP A 139 -3.22 -13.44 15.04
CA ASP A 139 -4.29 -14.17 14.35
C ASP A 139 -5.68 -13.79 14.89
N LYS A 140 -5.80 -13.65 16.20
CA LYS A 140 -7.04 -13.16 16.83
C LYS A 140 -7.33 -11.72 16.46
N SER A 141 -6.31 -10.85 16.37
CA SER A 141 -6.48 -9.46 15.91
C SER A 141 -6.95 -9.40 14.46
N GLU A 142 -6.46 -10.29 13.58
CA GLU A 142 -6.95 -10.42 12.20
C GLU A 142 -8.44 -10.72 12.17
N THR A 143 -8.90 -11.66 13.00
CA THR A 143 -10.33 -12.02 13.11
C THR A 143 -11.17 -10.82 13.57
N VAL A 144 -10.75 -10.14 14.63
CA VAL A 144 -11.44 -8.93 15.14
C VAL A 144 -11.51 -7.85 14.07
N LEU A 145 -10.41 -7.61 13.35
CA LEU A 145 -10.36 -6.61 12.28
C LEU A 145 -11.27 -6.97 11.10
N ALA A 146 -11.35 -8.25 10.72
CA ALA A 146 -12.24 -8.70 9.65
C ALA A 146 -13.72 -8.43 10.00
N GLU A 147 -14.15 -8.79 11.21
CA GLU A 147 -15.51 -8.53 11.67
C GLU A 147 -15.79 -7.04 11.86
N ALA A 148 -14.81 -6.26 12.34
CA ALA A 148 -14.92 -4.81 12.45
C ALA A 148 -15.08 -4.14 11.08
N ILE A 149 -14.29 -4.52 10.08
CA ILE A 149 -14.41 -4.01 8.70
C ILE A 149 -15.78 -4.36 8.12
N LYS A 150 -16.24 -5.60 8.31
CA LYS A 150 -17.57 -6.07 7.88
C LYS A 150 -18.66 -5.18 8.48
N LEU A 151 -18.65 -4.99 9.80
CA LEU A 151 -19.62 -4.16 10.51
C LEU A 151 -19.59 -2.70 10.03
N CYS A 152 -18.40 -2.11 9.90
CA CYS A 152 -18.26 -0.73 9.39
C CYS A 152 -18.85 -0.57 7.99
N ARG A 153 -18.60 -1.52 7.10
CA ARG A 153 -19.16 -1.49 5.73
C ARG A 153 -20.67 -1.53 5.71
N LEU A 154 -21.30 -2.27 6.63
CA LEU A 154 -22.76 -2.36 6.70
C LEU A 154 -23.41 -1.03 7.09
N TYR A 155 -22.89 -0.31 8.07
CA TYR A 155 -23.49 0.96 8.46
C TYR A 155 -23.08 2.15 7.59
N ASN A 156 -21.93 2.09 6.93
CA ASN A 156 -21.37 3.19 6.15
C ASN A 156 -21.33 2.91 4.62
N ASN A 157 -22.29 2.13 4.13
CA ASN A 157 -22.48 1.87 2.70
C ASN A 157 -21.19 1.41 1.96
N GLY A 158 -20.47 0.46 2.56
CA GLY A 158 -19.26 -0.13 2.01
C GLY A 158 -17.96 0.62 2.33
N TYR A 159 -18.02 1.81 2.90
CA TYR A 159 -16.85 2.61 3.26
C TYR A 159 -16.39 2.31 4.69
N VAL A 160 -15.08 2.28 4.91
CA VAL A 160 -14.47 2.08 6.23
C VAL A 160 -13.16 2.84 6.31
N THR A 161 -12.85 3.40 7.47
CA THR A 161 -11.60 4.10 7.76
C THR A 161 -10.94 3.56 9.03
N PHE A 162 -9.65 3.83 9.21
CA PHE A 162 -8.97 3.50 10.47
C PHE A 162 -9.60 4.19 11.69
N LYS A 163 -10.18 5.38 11.52
CA LYS A 163 -10.91 6.05 12.60
C LYS A 163 -12.09 5.23 13.09
N GLU A 164 -12.86 4.66 12.16
CA GLU A 164 -14.03 3.85 12.51
C GLU A 164 -13.60 2.54 13.17
N LEU A 165 -12.57 1.88 12.67
CA LEU A 165 -12.00 0.70 13.31
C LEU A 165 -11.50 1.01 14.71
N HIS A 166 -10.76 2.11 14.88
CA HIS A 166 -10.27 2.55 16.19
C HIS A 166 -11.42 2.76 17.18
N ASN A 167 -12.44 3.53 16.77
CA ASN A 167 -13.59 3.82 17.63
C ASN A 167 -14.38 2.55 17.99
N LEU A 168 -14.57 1.65 17.03
CA LEU A 168 -15.30 0.39 17.26
C LEU A 168 -14.61 -0.50 18.30
N ILE A 169 -13.28 -0.53 18.31
CA ILE A 169 -12.48 -1.36 19.22
C ILE A 169 -12.30 -0.70 20.60
N THR A 170 -12.28 0.64 20.64
CA THR A 170 -11.91 1.36 21.87
C THR A 170 -13.09 1.93 22.63
N ASN A 171 -14.23 2.16 21.96
CA ASN A 171 -15.40 2.85 22.50
C ASN A 171 -16.68 2.00 22.35
N HIS A 172 -17.11 1.44 23.47
CA HIS A 172 -18.29 0.58 23.52
C HIS A 172 -19.61 1.32 23.19
N ASP A 173 -19.72 2.60 23.57
CA ASP A 173 -20.90 3.40 23.27
C ASP A 173 -21.02 3.66 21.77
N TYR A 174 -19.88 3.86 21.09
CA TYR A 174 -19.82 3.96 19.63
C TYR A 174 -20.32 2.67 18.95
N TYR A 175 -19.91 1.51 19.46
CA TYR A 175 -20.41 0.21 18.99
C TYR A 175 -21.94 0.13 19.14
N PHE A 176 -22.47 0.43 20.32
CA PHE A 176 -23.92 0.38 20.57
C PHE A 176 -24.72 1.30 19.65
N GLU A 177 -24.28 2.52 19.43
CA GLU A 177 -24.93 3.44 18.50
C GLU A 177 -25.02 2.86 17.09
N LYS A 178 -23.92 2.28 16.59
CA LYS A 178 -23.88 1.70 15.24
C LYS A 178 -24.75 0.44 15.14
N ILE A 179 -24.72 -0.42 16.14
CA ILE A 179 -25.56 -1.61 16.18
C ILE A 179 -27.05 -1.26 16.20
N ASN A 180 -27.47 -0.29 16.99
CA ASN A 180 -28.86 0.15 17.02
C ASN A 180 -29.30 0.68 15.65
N THR A 181 -28.44 1.43 14.97
CA THR A 181 -28.70 1.90 13.61
C THR A 181 -28.87 0.73 12.63
N LEU A 182 -28.02 -0.29 12.71
CA LEU A 182 -28.08 -1.47 11.85
C LEU A 182 -29.31 -2.35 12.15
N ARG A 183 -29.67 -2.56 13.44
CA ARG A 183 -30.88 -3.27 13.82
C ARG A 183 -32.13 -2.59 13.25
N ASN A 184 -32.19 -1.26 13.29
CA ASN A 184 -33.29 -0.51 12.70
C ASN A 184 -33.35 -0.65 11.17
N LYS A 185 -32.20 -0.72 10.49
CA LYS A 185 -32.14 -1.01 9.04
C LYS A 185 -32.60 -2.43 8.73
N PHE A 186 -32.19 -3.40 9.54
CA PHE A 186 -32.59 -4.81 9.42
C PHE A 186 -34.09 -4.98 9.55
N LEU A 187 -34.70 -4.42 10.61
CA LEU A 187 -36.16 -4.48 10.84
C LEU A 187 -36.97 -3.82 9.71
N LYS A 188 -36.40 -2.85 8.98
CA LYS A 188 -37.01 -2.22 7.81
C LYS A 188 -36.75 -2.96 6.50
N HIS A 189 -36.24 -4.20 6.54
CA HIS A 189 -35.87 -5.02 5.37
C HIS A 189 -35.01 -4.29 4.32
N LYS A 190 -34.06 -3.46 4.80
CA LYS A 190 -33.16 -2.69 3.93
C LYS A 190 -31.89 -3.43 3.50
N PHE A 191 -31.71 -4.67 3.95
CA PHE A 191 -30.55 -5.51 3.63
C PHE A 191 -30.97 -6.67 2.74
N ASN A 192 -30.08 -7.08 1.82
CA ASN A 192 -30.20 -8.33 1.09
C ASN A 192 -29.77 -9.53 1.98
N SER A 193 -29.89 -10.75 1.45
CA SER A 193 -29.56 -11.99 2.18
C SER A 193 -28.14 -12.01 2.71
N ASP A 194 -27.17 -11.58 1.89
CA ASP A 194 -25.75 -11.60 2.24
C ASP A 194 -25.42 -10.55 3.32
N GLN A 195 -25.99 -9.37 3.20
CA GLN A 195 -25.87 -8.31 4.22
C GLN A 195 -26.52 -8.72 5.55
N ASN A 196 -27.63 -9.46 5.52
CA ASN A 196 -28.27 -10.01 6.72
C ASN A 196 -27.36 -11.05 7.38
N TYR A 197 -26.77 -11.94 6.60
CA TYR A 197 -25.81 -12.93 7.12
C TYR A 197 -24.61 -12.24 7.75
N ASP A 198 -23.99 -11.28 7.04
CA ASP A 198 -22.85 -10.51 7.54
C ASP A 198 -23.17 -9.77 8.83
N LEU A 199 -24.36 -9.17 8.93
CA LEU A 199 -24.80 -8.48 10.15
C LEU A 199 -24.93 -9.45 11.32
N LEU A 200 -25.63 -10.57 11.13
CA LEU A 200 -25.83 -11.56 12.19
C LEU A 200 -24.50 -12.18 12.64
N SER A 201 -23.59 -12.45 11.70
CA SER A 201 -22.24 -12.95 11.99
C SER A 201 -21.45 -11.93 12.84
N ALA A 202 -21.41 -10.68 12.42
CA ALA A 202 -20.69 -9.62 13.14
C ALA A 202 -21.30 -9.35 14.53
N LEU A 203 -22.63 -9.33 14.65
CA LEU A 203 -23.30 -9.18 15.95
C LEU A 203 -22.97 -10.31 16.91
N ASN A 204 -23.05 -11.57 16.43
CA ASN A 204 -22.72 -12.71 17.24
C ASN A 204 -21.26 -12.67 17.72
N PHE A 205 -20.34 -12.31 16.82
CA PHE A 205 -18.93 -12.16 17.16
C PHE A 205 -18.71 -11.09 18.22
N PHE A 206 -19.20 -9.85 18.01
CA PHE A 206 -18.94 -8.75 18.94
C PHE A 206 -19.62 -8.96 20.29
N GLU A 207 -20.88 -9.43 20.34
CA GLU A 207 -21.65 -9.59 21.58
C GLU A 207 -21.23 -10.82 22.37
N LYS A 208 -20.97 -11.96 21.70
CA LYS A 208 -20.73 -13.23 22.40
C LYS A 208 -19.25 -13.61 22.51
N GLU A 209 -18.40 -13.07 21.64
CA GLU A 209 -16.98 -13.43 21.63
C GLU A 209 -16.11 -12.24 22.08
N PHE A 210 -16.16 -11.09 21.38
CA PHE A 210 -15.22 -10.01 21.61
C PHE A 210 -15.47 -9.24 22.92
N TYR A 211 -16.68 -8.73 23.12
CA TYR A 211 -17.01 -7.96 24.33
C TYR A 211 -17.31 -8.84 25.57
N SER A 212 -17.43 -10.15 25.41
CA SER A 212 -17.55 -11.11 26.51
C SER A 212 -16.20 -11.64 27.01
N LEU A 213 -15.10 -11.26 26.38
CA LEU A 213 -13.77 -11.63 26.82
C LEU A 213 -13.47 -11.11 28.23
N ASP A 214 -12.68 -11.87 28.98
CA ASP A 214 -12.13 -11.35 30.23
C ASP A 214 -11.28 -10.09 30.00
N SER A 215 -11.19 -9.22 31.00
CA SER A 215 -10.54 -7.90 30.90
C SER A 215 -9.08 -7.98 30.43
N ARG A 216 -8.34 -9.05 30.78
CA ARG A 216 -6.93 -9.20 30.37
C ARG A 216 -6.84 -9.50 28.87
N THR A 217 -7.57 -10.49 28.40
CA THR A 217 -7.61 -10.90 26.98
C THR A 217 -8.11 -9.76 26.11
N PHE A 218 -9.18 -9.08 26.53
CA PHE A 218 -9.72 -7.91 25.81
C PHE A 218 -8.66 -6.81 25.67
N ASN A 219 -7.95 -6.45 26.76
CA ASN A 219 -6.94 -5.40 26.73
C ASN A 219 -5.73 -5.76 25.87
N ILE A 220 -5.33 -7.03 25.81
CA ILE A 220 -4.25 -7.48 24.91
C ILE A 220 -4.67 -7.25 23.45
N LEU A 221 -5.82 -7.75 23.02
CA LEU A 221 -6.32 -7.57 21.65
C LEU A 221 -6.51 -6.10 21.30
N LYS A 222 -7.10 -5.33 22.20
CA LYS A 222 -7.26 -3.88 22.05
C LYS A 222 -5.90 -3.20 21.85
N SER A 223 -4.89 -3.55 22.64
CA SER A 223 -3.53 -2.99 22.55
C SER A 223 -2.90 -3.32 21.19
N GLU A 224 -3.00 -4.57 20.73
CA GLU A 224 -2.46 -4.98 19.43
C GLU A 224 -3.10 -4.20 18.28
N ILE A 225 -4.41 -4.08 18.24
CA ILE A 225 -5.11 -3.37 17.17
C ILE A 225 -4.85 -1.87 17.23
N THR A 226 -4.85 -1.27 18.43
CA THR A 226 -4.61 0.18 18.58
C THR A 226 -3.19 0.57 18.25
N ARG A 227 -2.23 -0.32 18.29
CA ARG A 227 -0.85 -0.08 17.86
C ARG A 227 -0.76 0.43 16.41
N ILE A 228 -1.69 -0.01 15.54
CA ILE A 228 -1.81 0.51 14.17
C ILE A 228 -2.80 1.66 14.12
N THR A 229 -4.01 1.47 14.65
CA THR A 229 -5.11 2.40 14.40
C THR A 229 -4.93 3.75 15.09
N SER A 230 -4.24 3.81 16.23
CA SER A 230 -3.96 5.07 16.94
C SER A 230 -3.11 6.05 16.13
N CYS A 231 -2.22 5.56 15.26
CA CYS A 231 -1.40 6.42 14.41
C CYS A 231 -2.25 7.31 13.49
N PHE A 232 -3.48 6.90 13.17
CA PHE A 232 -4.37 7.62 12.25
C PHE A 232 -5.32 8.61 12.96
N VAL A 233 -5.45 8.52 14.28
CA VAL A 233 -6.41 9.33 15.03
C VAL A 233 -5.75 10.32 16.00
N SER A 234 -4.44 10.22 16.17
CA SER A 234 -3.68 11.05 17.10
C SER A 234 -3.45 12.49 16.61
N ASP A 235 -3.56 12.72 15.31
CA ASP A 235 -3.31 14.00 14.68
C ASP A 235 -4.40 14.34 13.65
N SER A 236 -4.86 15.61 13.64
CA SER A 236 -5.98 16.05 12.80
C SER A 236 -5.65 16.04 11.31
N ASP A 237 -4.41 16.30 10.92
CA ASP A 237 -4.00 16.38 9.53
C ASP A 237 -3.74 14.98 8.96
N VAL A 238 -3.23 14.08 9.79
CA VAL A 238 -3.17 12.63 9.50
C VAL A 238 -4.58 12.09 9.29
N LEU A 239 -5.50 12.41 10.21
CA LEU A 239 -6.89 11.98 10.13
C LEU A 239 -7.55 12.45 8.83
N LYS A 240 -7.41 13.74 8.47
CA LYS A 240 -7.98 14.30 7.23
C LYS A 240 -7.37 13.69 5.97
N THR A 241 -6.10 13.29 6.02
CA THR A 241 -5.38 12.74 4.87
C THR A 241 -5.70 11.28 4.64
N PHE A 242 -5.73 10.46 5.70
CA PHE A 242 -5.83 8.99 5.60
C PHE A 242 -7.16 8.40 6.09
N CYS A 243 -8.01 9.21 6.71
CA CYS A 243 -9.37 8.84 7.08
C CYS A 243 -10.40 9.87 6.55
N PRO A 244 -10.30 10.28 5.27
CA PRO A 244 -11.20 11.29 4.72
C PRO A 244 -12.65 10.79 4.71
N GLU A 245 -13.59 11.70 4.61
CA GLU A 245 -14.96 11.38 4.21
C GLU A 245 -14.95 10.79 2.79
N LYS A 246 -15.86 9.88 2.47
CA LYS A 246 -15.91 9.19 1.17
C LYS A 246 -15.90 10.15 -0.03
N SER A 247 -16.60 11.28 0.09
CA SER A 247 -16.66 12.31 -0.95
C SER A 247 -15.35 13.08 -1.16
N LYS A 248 -14.46 13.02 -0.19
CA LYS A 248 -13.16 13.71 -0.22
C LYS A 248 -11.99 12.77 -0.54
N ASN A 249 -12.23 11.45 -0.58
CA ASN A 249 -11.22 10.48 -0.99
C ASN A 249 -11.02 10.59 -2.49
N ASN A 250 -9.88 11.14 -2.92
CA ASN A 250 -9.58 11.42 -4.32
C ASN A 250 -8.38 10.63 -4.85
N PHE A 251 -7.88 9.66 -4.10
CA PHE A 251 -6.88 8.73 -4.61
C PHE A 251 -7.51 7.83 -5.67
N PRO A 252 -6.95 7.77 -6.90
CA PRO A 252 -7.63 7.13 -8.03
C PRO A 252 -7.62 5.59 -8.01
N GLY A 253 -6.90 4.99 -7.06
CA GLY A 253 -6.66 3.54 -7.00
C GLY A 253 -5.59 3.05 -7.98
N PHE A 254 -4.89 1.96 -7.61
CA PHE A 254 -3.75 1.48 -8.39
C PHE A 254 -4.13 0.91 -9.77
N GLN A 255 -5.34 0.41 -9.97
CA GLN A 255 -5.79 0.04 -11.31
C GLN A 255 -5.68 1.24 -12.25
N ASN A 256 -6.29 2.36 -11.88
CA ASN A 256 -6.27 3.57 -12.71
C ASN A 256 -4.84 4.13 -12.87
N ILE A 257 -4.04 4.12 -11.79
CA ILE A 257 -2.64 4.57 -11.80
C ILE A 257 -1.81 3.79 -12.82
N ILE A 258 -1.96 2.48 -12.83
CA ILE A 258 -1.27 1.59 -13.77
C ILE A 258 -1.73 1.84 -15.20
N GLU A 259 -3.05 1.88 -15.44
CA GLU A 259 -3.63 2.04 -16.78
C GLU A 259 -3.36 3.43 -17.38
N SER A 260 -3.32 4.47 -16.57
CA SER A 260 -3.09 5.85 -17.02
C SER A 260 -1.62 6.30 -16.92
N GLY A 261 -0.71 5.42 -16.51
CA GLY A 261 0.71 5.74 -16.38
C GLY A 261 1.01 6.80 -15.33
N LYS A 262 0.29 6.87 -14.22
CA LYS A 262 0.54 7.81 -13.12
C LYS A 262 1.71 7.37 -12.25
N ILE A 263 2.29 8.30 -11.51
CA ILE A 263 3.44 8.10 -10.63
C ILE A 263 3.01 8.40 -9.20
N VAL A 264 2.80 7.35 -8.41
CA VAL A 264 2.58 7.50 -6.97
C VAL A 264 3.92 7.55 -6.27
N ILE A 265 4.11 8.55 -5.43
CA ILE A 265 5.30 8.68 -4.60
C ILE A 265 4.94 8.97 -3.15
N LEU A 266 5.50 8.19 -2.23
CA LEU A 266 5.35 8.43 -0.80
C LEU A 266 6.32 9.54 -0.38
N ASN A 267 5.78 10.65 0.10
CA ASN A 267 6.54 11.79 0.62
C ASN A 267 6.31 11.91 2.14
N MET A 268 6.79 10.93 2.88
CA MET A 268 6.66 10.88 4.34
C MET A 268 7.96 10.38 4.96
N ASN A 269 8.77 11.31 5.50
CA ASN A 269 10.03 10.98 6.17
C ASN A 269 9.79 10.05 7.36
N ILE A 270 10.45 8.90 7.38
CA ILE A 270 10.28 7.90 8.43
C ILE A 270 10.76 8.38 9.80
N ASN A 271 11.74 9.30 9.85
CA ASN A 271 12.22 9.86 11.11
C ASN A 271 11.19 10.80 11.75
N GLU A 272 10.36 11.44 10.94
CA GLU A 272 9.30 12.34 11.39
C GLU A 272 8.02 11.56 11.73
N TYR A 273 7.57 10.70 10.80
CA TYR A 273 6.29 10.01 10.90
C TYR A 273 6.37 8.57 11.42
N LYS A 274 7.59 8.06 11.65
CA LYS A 274 7.86 6.78 12.29
C LYS A 274 6.95 5.63 11.77
N ASN A 275 6.18 5.03 12.68
CA ASN A 275 5.32 3.89 12.36
C ASN A 275 4.26 4.23 11.31
N LEU A 276 3.71 5.44 11.30
CA LEU A 276 2.72 5.85 10.30
C LEU A 276 3.29 5.77 8.89
N SER A 277 4.51 6.28 8.66
CA SER A 277 5.17 6.18 7.35
C SER A 277 5.35 4.73 6.91
N LYS A 278 5.78 3.84 7.81
CA LYS A 278 5.91 2.40 7.53
C LYS A 278 4.58 1.73 7.21
N ILE A 279 3.51 2.06 7.94
CA ILE A 279 2.16 1.54 7.71
C ILE A 279 1.67 1.95 6.32
N ILE A 280 1.76 3.24 6.00
CA ILE A 280 1.29 3.76 4.71
C ILE A 280 2.11 3.20 3.55
N ALA A 281 3.44 3.16 3.67
CA ALA A 281 4.32 2.58 2.67
C ALA A 281 3.97 1.12 2.38
N THR A 282 3.81 0.32 3.44
CA THR A 282 3.47 -1.09 3.31
C THR A 282 2.08 -1.27 2.70
N TYR A 283 1.12 -0.45 3.09
CA TYR A 283 -0.23 -0.52 2.52
C TYR A 283 -0.25 -0.17 1.04
N LEU A 284 0.42 0.92 0.63
CA LEU A 284 0.59 1.30 -0.78
C LEU A 284 1.26 0.17 -1.58
N LYS A 285 2.30 -0.44 -1.01
CA LYS A 285 2.99 -1.57 -1.62
C LYS A 285 2.03 -2.76 -1.84
N LEU A 286 1.30 -3.18 -0.82
CA LEU A 286 0.37 -4.31 -0.90
C LEU A 286 -0.78 -4.04 -1.88
N ASP A 287 -1.29 -2.80 -1.93
CA ASP A 287 -2.30 -2.40 -2.91
C ASP A 287 -1.76 -2.48 -4.34
N PHE A 288 -0.59 -1.90 -4.58
CA PHE A 288 0.08 -1.95 -5.88
C PHE A 288 0.34 -3.40 -6.31
N GLN A 289 0.93 -4.23 -5.43
CA GLN A 289 1.23 -5.64 -5.71
C GLN A 289 -0.03 -6.43 -6.09
N THR A 290 -1.13 -6.18 -5.39
CA THR A 290 -2.42 -6.84 -5.68
C THR A 290 -2.91 -6.49 -7.09
N GLU A 291 -2.85 -5.22 -7.47
CA GLU A 291 -3.30 -4.80 -8.80
C GLU A 291 -2.37 -5.28 -9.91
N VAL A 292 -1.05 -5.31 -9.66
CA VAL A 292 -0.08 -5.88 -10.60
C VAL A 292 -0.38 -7.34 -10.90
N LEU A 293 -0.61 -8.17 -9.86
CA LEU A 293 -0.90 -9.60 -10.04
C LEU A 293 -2.30 -9.83 -10.62
N ARG A 294 -3.29 -8.98 -10.30
CA ARG A 294 -4.65 -9.09 -10.84
C ARG A 294 -4.69 -8.97 -12.36
N ARG A 295 -3.75 -8.26 -12.97
CA ARG A 295 -3.65 -8.08 -14.43
C ARG A 295 -3.49 -9.40 -15.17
N LEU A 296 -2.91 -10.42 -14.55
CA LEU A 296 -2.78 -11.77 -15.12
C LEU A 296 -4.11 -12.48 -15.24
N ALA A 297 -5.04 -12.22 -14.32
CA ALA A 297 -6.36 -12.87 -14.30
C ALA A 297 -7.35 -12.28 -15.32
N THR A 298 -7.06 -11.12 -15.92
CA THR A 298 -7.99 -10.41 -16.81
C THR A 298 -7.87 -10.80 -18.29
N ASN A 299 -7.10 -11.84 -18.66
CA ASN A 299 -6.85 -12.28 -20.04
C ASN A 299 -6.46 -11.13 -20.99
N SER A 300 -5.87 -10.06 -20.48
CA SER A 300 -5.41 -8.95 -21.29
C SER A 300 -4.20 -9.40 -22.10
N THR A 301 -4.33 -9.44 -23.42
CA THR A 301 -3.24 -9.80 -24.34
C THR A 301 -2.15 -8.73 -24.41
N ASN A 302 -2.43 -7.53 -23.89
CA ASN A 302 -1.48 -6.40 -23.96
C ASN A 302 -1.25 -5.79 -22.57
N ILE A 303 -0.42 -6.48 -21.76
CA ILE A 303 0.00 -5.98 -20.45
C ILE A 303 1.15 -4.99 -20.65
N HIS A 304 0.94 -3.71 -20.30
CA HIS A 304 1.98 -2.68 -20.32
C HIS A 304 2.93 -2.82 -19.11
N PRO A 305 4.22 -2.48 -19.26
CA PRO A 305 5.15 -2.44 -18.15
C PRO A 305 4.70 -1.47 -17.05
N VAL A 306 5.04 -1.81 -15.80
CA VAL A 306 4.86 -0.94 -14.62
C VAL A 306 6.12 -1.01 -13.77
N ALA A 307 6.35 -0.03 -12.90
CA ALA A 307 7.54 -0.02 -12.06
C ALA A 307 7.22 0.12 -10.58
N PHE A 308 7.89 -0.69 -9.78
CA PHE A 308 7.99 -0.54 -8.33
C PHE A 308 9.42 -0.16 -7.97
N ILE A 309 9.59 0.97 -7.31
CA ILE A 309 10.89 1.51 -6.93
C ILE A 309 10.88 1.77 -5.42
N SER A 310 11.83 1.20 -4.70
CA SER A 310 11.94 1.45 -3.26
C SER A 310 13.39 1.65 -2.84
N ASP A 311 13.69 2.83 -2.34
CA ASP A 311 14.97 3.11 -1.67
C ASP A 311 14.88 2.63 -0.21
N GLU A 312 16.00 2.10 0.33
CA GLU A 312 16.10 1.51 1.67
C GLU A 312 14.95 0.49 1.95
N TYR A 313 14.77 -0.44 1.02
CA TYR A 313 13.65 -1.38 1.01
C TYR A 313 13.50 -2.21 2.27
N SER A 314 14.59 -2.45 3.02
CA SER A 314 14.58 -3.13 4.32
C SER A 314 13.58 -2.54 5.32
N GLU A 315 13.24 -1.25 5.20
CA GLU A 315 12.25 -0.59 6.06
C GLU A 315 10.80 -1.00 5.76
N TYR A 316 10.55 -1.61 4.60
CA TYR A 316 9.22 -1.93 4.08
C TYR A 316 9.03 -3.40 3.71
N VAL A 317 10.05 -4.24 3.91
CA VAL A 317 9.99 -5.67 3.57
C VAL A 317 8.90 -6.38 4.37
N SER A 318 8.19 -7.28 3.72
CA SER A 318 7.14 -8.09 4.34
C SER A 318 7.19 -9.54 3.84
N ALA A 319 6.61 -10.47 4.61
CA ALA A 319 6.63 -11.89 4.28
C ALA A 319 5.99 -12.24 2.91
N THR A 320 5.13 -11.37 2.39
CA THR A 320 4.46 -11.57 1.09
C THR A 320 5.32 -11.21 -0.11
N ASP A 321 6.43 -10.49 0.10
CA ASP A 321 7.22 -9.93 -1.00
C ASP A 321 7.94 -10.99 -1.83
N ALA A 322 8.42 -12.08 -1.21
CA ALA A 322 9.06 -13.16 -1.93
C ALA A 322 8.12 -13.78 -2.99
N ASN A 323 6.86 -13.98 -2.63
CA ASN A 323 5.84 -14.47 -3.56
C ASN A 323 5.56 -13.46 -4.67
N PHE A 324 5.46 -12.17 -4.33
CA PHE A 324 5.24 -11.14 -5.33
C PHE A 324 6.39 -11.06 -6.33
N PHE A 325 7.63 -10.99 -5.89
CA PHE A 325 8.80 -10.90 -6.77
C PHE A 325 8.95 -12.13 -7.68
N SER A 326 8.56 -13.31 -7.23
CA SER A 326 8.58 -14.52 -8.05
C SER A 326 7.53 -14.52 -9.17
N GLN A 327 6.38 -13.88 -8.96
CA GLN A 327 5.23 -13.88 -9.88
C GLN A 327 5.14 -12.63 -10.76
N SER A 328 5.72 -11.51 -10.33
CA SER A 328 5.57 -10.19 -10.94
C SER A 328 6.17 -10.08 -12.34
N ARG A 329 7.06 -10.99 -12.74
CA ARG A 329 7.66 -11.05 -14.07
C ARG A 329 6.62 -11.18 -15.18
N GLU A 330 5.67 -12.09 -15.03
CA GLU A 330 4.61 -12.32 -16.02
C GLU A 330 3.69 -11.10 -16.16
N SER A 331 3.53 -10.34 -15.07
CA SER A 331 2.80 -9.07 -15.06
C SER A 331 3.60 -7.89 -15.61
N LYS A 332 4.78 -8.10 -16.18
CA LYS A 332 5.71 -7.06 -16.66
C LYS A 332 5.97 -5.96 -15.61
N CYS A 333 6.18 -6.35 -14.36
CA CYS A 333 6.55 -5.43 -13.29
C CYS A 333 8.07 -5.33 -13.19
N ILE A 334 8.58 -4.12 -13.27
CA ILE A 334 9.98 -3.78 -13.06
C ILE A 334 10.15 -3.46 -11.58
N ASN A 335 10.80 -4.33 -10.83
CA ASN A 335 11.05 -4.13 -9.42
C ASN A 335 12.49 -3.68 -9.21
N ILE A 336 12.67 -2.50 -8.63
CA ILE A 336 13.98 -1.90 -8.34
C ILE A 336 13.99 -1.55 -6.87
N VAL A 337 14.79 -2.27 -6.11
CA VAL A 337 14.90 -2.06 -4.67
C VAL A 337 16.35 -1.83 -4.26
N SER A 338 16.58 -0.95 -3.30
CA SER A 338 17.90 -0.74 -2.74
C SER A 338 17.96 -1.11 -1.26
N THR A 339 19.12 -1.57 -0.81
CA THR A 339 19.39 -1.83 0.61
C THR A 339 20.87 -1.65 0.94
N GLN A 340 21.17 -1.46 2.21
CA GLN A 340 22.55 -1.36 2.69
C GLN A 340 23.20 -2.73 2.90
N SER A 341 22.40 -3.75 3.24
CA SER A 341 22.89 -5.11 3.51
C SER A 341 21.82 -6.14 3.16
N TYR A 342 22.26 -7.32 2.71
CA TYR A 342 21.39 -8.49 2.52
C TYR A 342 20.74 -8.95 3.82
N THR A 343 21.48 -8.88 4.93
CA THR A 343 20.99 -9.32 6.24
C THR A 343 19.80 -8.50 6.74
N SER A 344 19.59 -7.30 6.20
CA SER A 344 18.43 -6.48 6.52
C SER A 344 17.15 -6.89 5.75
N LEU A 345 17.25 -7.86 4.85
CA LEU A 345 16.14 -8.42 4.08
C LEU A 345 15.69 -9.80 4.60
N LEU A 346 16.43 -10.37 5.55
CA LEU A 346 16.15 -11.66 6.20
C LEU A 346 15.37 -11.43 7.49
#